data_fd6f1cff8c339907ab355480577c0076
#
_entry.id   fd6f1cff8c339907ab355480577c0076
#
_cell.length_a   1.000
_cell.length_b   1.000
_cell.length_c   1.000
_cell.angle_alpha   90.00
_cell.angle_beta   90.00
_cell.angle_gamma   90.00
#
_symmetry.space_group_name_H-M   'P 1'
#
loop_
_entity.id
_entity.type
_entity.pdbx_description
1 polymer ?
#
loop_
_entity_poly.entity_id
_entity_poly.type
_entity_poly.pdbx_seq_one_letter_code
_entity_poly.pdbx_strand_id
1 'polypeptide(L)'
;MLNTWRVTLLLLLYKGILFFSLVLLAVSCGKQESAEFVFRYSNEQPKDALRSQSMVFFKEQLEERTNGRVKVDLFFGGVLGNERELMDFVLTGVLQGTRGGFFADANPKFILFTLPFLVDDWDQAQRLVQSDFTRKINEGARERGFHVPATGISQGFRAHTNKTRPIRHPDDLKGLKMRVPSQEVYVQTSKAFGASPQELPYVEVYQALQTGVVDGQDNAPSNIWDFKIHEVSKYLTITNYATGPDPLMVNLEWYESLPRDLKDIFDGVSRETMRFSDRINREKEAEYIEKISNKLEVNHVTGDDLAPFRDAVKPVYQYFVNKGILTLGEIQKAGEVAAGKVIKP
;
A
#
# COMPACT_ATOMS: atom_id res chain seq x y z
N MET A 1 66.77 29.74 -42.41
CA MET A 1 66.17 30.35 -41.24
C MET A 1 64.66 30.45 -41.29
N LEU A 2 63.94 29.46 -41.81
CA LEU A 2 62.48 29.53 -42.00
C LEU A 2 61.66 28.46 -41.23
N ASN A 3 62.30 27.67 -40.34
CA ASN A 3 61.66 26.54 -39.68
C ASN A 3 61.34 26.74 -38.16
N THR A 4 61.93 27.71 -37.51
CA THR A 4 61.75 27.89 -36.09
C THR A 4 60.41 28.55 -35.70
N TRP A 5 59.90 29.45 -36.54
CA TRP A 5 58.62 30.12 -36.29
C TRP A 5 57.38 29.20 -36.44
N ARG A 6 57.44 28.22 -37.32
CA ARG A 6 56.35 27.25 -37.49
C ARG A 6 56.23 26.30 -36.31
N VAL A 7 57.37 25.89 -35.73
CA VAL A 7 57.37 24.98 -34.54
C VAL A 7 56.87 25.72 -33.31
N THR A 8 57.19 27.00 -33.14
CA THR A 8 56.75 27.80 -31.99
C THR A 8 55.21 28.07 -32.08
N LEU A 9 54.69 28.31 -33.28
CA LEU A 9 53.24 28.53 -33.50
C LEU A 9 52.43 27.25 -33.24
N LEU A 10 52.94 26.09 -33.67
CA LEU A 10 52.33 24.78 -33.40
C LEU A 10 52.31 24.42 -31.90
N LEU A 11 53.37 24.73 -31.18
CA LEU A 11 53.46 24.51 -29.73
C LEU A 11 52.54 25.45 -28.95
N LEU A 12 52.32 26.67 -29.38
CA LEU A 12 51.36 27.60 -28.79
C LEU A 12 49.92 27.19 -29.03
N LEU A 13 49.60 26.70 -30.24
CA LEU A 13 48.28 26.12 -30.55
C LEU A 13 47.98 24.85 -29.77
N TYR A 14 48.98 23.97 -29.62
CA TYR A 14 48.84 22.75 -28.83
C TYR A 14 48.64 23.02 -27.33
N LYS A 15 49.34 23.99 -26.76
CA LYS A 15 49.13 24.45 -25.38
C LYS A 15 47.75 25.10 -25.19
N GLY A 16 47.27 25.89 -26.16
CA GLY A 16 45.95 26.49 -26.13
C GLY A 16 44.81 25.44 -26.18
N ILE A 17 44.96 24.41 -27.01
CA ILE A 17 43.97 23.30 -27.12
C ILE A 17 43.98 22.46 -25.82
N LEU A 18 45.18 22.18 -25.26
CA LEU A 18 45.27 21.44 -23.99
C LEU A 18 44.66 22.22 -22.82
N PHE A 19 44.86 23.54 -22.77
CA PHE A 19 44.26 24.38 -21.73
C PHE A 19 42.75 24.51 -21.86
N PHE A 20 42.24 24.61 -23.08
CA PHE A 20 40.80 24.65 -23.36
C PHE A 20 40.09 23.31 -23.06
N SER A 21 40.78 22.16 -23.33
CA SER A 21 40.31 20.83 -22.96
C SER A 21 40.28 20.59 -21.45
N LEU A 22 41.25 21.13 -20.71
CA LEU A 22 41.30 21.04 -19.24
C LEU A 22 40.22 21.91 -18.58
N VAL A 23 39.89 23.07 -19.15
CA VAL A 23 38.80 23.93 -18.67
C VAL A 23 37.42 23.29 -18.92
N LEU A 24 37.24 22.61 -20.06
CA LEU A 24 36.01 21.88 -20.38
C LEU A 24 35.81 20.66 -19.47
N LEU A 25 36.88 19.98 -19.05
CA LEU A 25 36.79 18.87 -18.09
C LEU A 25 36.51 19.35 -16.66
N ALA A 26 36.94 20.57 -16.28
CA ALA A 26 36.68 21.12 -14.96
C ALA A 26 35.18 21.61 -14.81
N VAL A 27 34.50 21.95 -15.89
CA VAL A 27 33.08 22.36 -15.86
C VAL A 27 32.13 21.15 -15.81
N SER A 28 32.62 19.94 -16.17
CA SER A 28 31.83 18.70 -16.14
C SER A 28 31.82 17.97 -14.78
N CYS A 29 32.58 18.47 -13.78
CA CYS A 29 32.46 18.01 -12.41
C CYS A 29 31.34 18.81 -11.72
N GLY A 30 30.10 18.68 -12.17
CA GLY A 30 28.93 19.05 -11.39
C GLY A 30 29.05 18.32 -10.07
N LYS A 31 29.24 19.03 -8.97
CA LYS A 31 29.07 18.50 -7.62
C LYS A 31 27.71 17.79 -7.67
N GLN A 32 27.72 16.48 -7.57
CA GLN A 32 26.53 15.73 -7.20
C GLN A 32 26.29 16.19 -5.74
N GLU A 33 25.45 17.24 -5.60
CA GLU A 33 25.05 17.69 -4.28
C GLU A 33 24.47 16.48 -3.58
N SER A 34 25.03 16.13 -2.43
CA SER A 34 24.44 15.10 -1.58
C SER A 34 23.01 15.54 -1.26
N ALA A 35 22.05 14.62 -1.40
CA ALA A 35 20.66 14.92 -1.09
C ALA A 35 20.56 15.55 0.32
N GLU A 36 19.76 16.59 0.44
CA GLU A 36 19.50 17.26 1.73
C GLU A 36 18.76 16.33 2.69
N PHE A 37 17.85 15.50 2.12
CA PHE A 37 16.99 14.57 2.85
C PHE A 37 17.01 13.20 2.19
N VAL A 38 16.93 12.15 3.01
CA VAL A 38 16.77 10.76 2.53
C VAL A 38 15.45 10.22 3.05
N PHE A 39 14.63 9.68 2.14
CA PHE A 39 13.39 8.97 2.44
C PHE A 39 13.58 7.48 2.25
N ARG A 40 13.85 6.75 3.34
CA ARG A 40 13.93 5.29 3.35
C ARG A 40 12.52 4.73 3.42
N TYR A 41 12.12 3.99 2.39
CA TYR A 41 10.76 3.53 2.17
C TYR A 41 10.71 2.02 1.96
N SER A 42 9.99 1.31 2.79
CA SER A 42 9.93 -0.15 2.79
C SER A 42 8.51 -0.70 2.74
N ASN A 43 8.37 -1.91 2.18
CA ASN A 43 7.17 -2.74 2.26
C ASN A 43 7.52 -4.24 2.22
N GLU A 44 6.56 -5.11 2.58
CA GLU A 44 6.71 -6.58 2.50
C GLU A 44 6.55 -7.14 1.08
N GLN A 45 5.99 -6.38 0.14
CA GLN A 45 5.65 -6.90 -1.19
C GLN A 45 6.91 -7.19 -2.00
N PRO A 46 6.89 -8.24 -2.85
CA PRO A 46 7.95 -8.47 -3.83
C PRO A 46 8.18 -7.25 -4.72
N LYS A 47 9.39 -7.12 -5.25
CA LYS A 47 9.78 -5.97 -6.08
C LYS A 47 8.84 -5.72 -7.27
N ASP A 48 8.35 -6.79 -7.89
CA ASP A 48 7.50 -6.72 -9.09
C ASP A 48 6.01 -6.57 -8.77
N ALA A 49 5.61 -6.59 -7.49
CA ALA A 49 4.24 -6.38 -7.07
C ALA A 49 3.74 -4.97 -7.39
N LEU A 50 2.44 -4.80 -7.63
CA LEU A 50 1.86 -3.51 -8.04
C LEU A 50 2.10 -2.39 -7.01
N ARG A 51 2.05 -2.70 -5.70
CA ARG A 51 2.41 -1.74 -4.65
C ARG A 51 3.87 -1.29 -4.81
N SER A 52 4.79 -2.21 -5.03
CA SER A 52 6.21 -1.91 -5.20
C SER A 52 6.47 -1.07 -6.46
N GLN A 53 5.75 -1.32 -7.56
CA GLN A 53 5.79 -0.46 -8.76
C GLN A 53 5.34 0.97 -8.45
N SER A 54 4.31 1.14 -7.62
CA SER A 54 3.87 2.48 -7.20
C SER A 54 4.89 3.19 -6.30
N MET A 55 5.69 2.45 -5.53
CA MET A 55 6.81 3.03 -4.76
C MET A 55 7.96 3.48 -5.68
N VAL A 56 8.22 2.75 -6.76
CA VAL A 56 9.17 3.19 -7.80
C VAL A 56 8.68 4.49 -8.45
N PHE A 57 7.40 4.57 -8.82
CA PHE A 57 6.79 5.80 -9.32
C PHE A 57 6.95 6.97 -8.33
N PHE A 58 6.68 6.74 -7.04
CA PHE A 58 6.90 7.74 -5.99
C PHE A 58 8.33 8.25 -5.97
N LYS A 59 9.31 7.33 -5.98
CA LYS A 59 10.73 7.66 -6.00
C LYS A 59 11.07 8.56 -7.19
N GLU A 60 10.73 8.14 -8.39
CA GLU A 60 11.04 8.87 -9.63
C GLU A 60 10.44 10.27 -9.61
N GLN A 61 9.16 10.40 -9.24
CA GLN A 61 8.47 11.69 -9.19
C GLN A 61 9.02 12.61 -8.09
N LEU A 62 9.35 12.07 -6.92
CA LEU A 62 9.86 12.87 -5.82
C LEU A 62 11.29 13.36 -6.08
N GLU A 63 12.18 12.47 -6.52
CA GLU A 63 13.56 12.84 -6.85
C GLU A 63 13.60 13.87 -7.99
N GLU A 64 12.80 13.70 -9.03
CA GLU A 64 12.71 14.63 -10.15
C GLU A 64 12.23 16.02 -9.71
N ARG A 65 11.07 16.09 -9.03
CA ARG A 65 10.42 17.37 -8.67
C ARG A 65 11.15 18.13 -7.56
N THR A 66 11.96 17.42 -6.77
CA THR A 66 12.82 18.07 -5.78
C THR A 66 14.22 18.41 -6.30
N ASN A 67 14.49 18.16 -7.60
CA ASN A 67 15.82 18.30 -8.21
C ASN A 67 16.89 17.53 -7.41
N GLY A 68 16.54 16.34 -6.89
CA GLY A 68 17.43 15.49 -6.10
C GLY A 68 17.66 15.94 -4.65
N ARG A 69 17.00 16.99 -4.17
CA ARG A 69 17.11 17.43 -2.77
C ARG A 69 16.57 16.38 -1.79
N VAL A 70 15.55 15.60 -2.21
CA VAL A 70 15.06 14.41 -1.49
C VAL A 70 15.43 13.17 -2.30
N LYS A 71 16.24 12.29 -1.71
CA LYS A 71 16.57 10.97 -2.26
C LYS A 71 15.65 9.92 -1.66
N VAL A 72 15.22 8.94 -2.46
CA VAL A 72 14.37 7.83 -2.01
C VAL A 72 15.14 6.51 -2.11
N ASP A 73 15.32 5.84 -0.97
CA ASP A 73 15.87 4.50 -0.91
C ASP A 73 14.73 3.49 -0.68
N LEU A 74 14.56 2.54 -1.61
CA LEU A 74 13.46 1.58 -1.61
C LEU A 74 13.92 0.21 -1.13
N PHE A 75 13.11 -0.41 -0.26
CA PHE A 75 13.32 -1.76 0.27
C PHE A 75 12.05 -2.58 0.08
N PHE A 76 12.17 -3.73 -0.59
CA PHE A 76 11.07 -4.61 -0.97
C PHE A 76 11.21 -5.99 -0.34
N GLY A 77 10.12 -6.78 -0.36
CA GLY A 77 10.14 -8.20 0.00
C GLY A 77 10.37 -8.47 1.48
N GLY A 78 10.06 -7.51 2.36
CA GLY A 78 10.21 -7.70 3.81
C GLY A 78 11.67 -7.81 4.28
N VAL A 79 12.65 -7.35 3.48
CA VAL A 79 14.09 -7.46 3.83
C VAL A 79 14.47 -6.70 5.11
N LEU A 80 13.65 -5.74 5.53
CA LEU A 80 13.83 -4.98 6.77
C LEU A 80 12.90 -5.44 7.90
N GLY A 81 12.03 -6.43 7.65
CA GLY A 81 11.08 -6.95 8.62
C GLY A 81 9.66 -7.04 8.10
N ASN A 82 8.76 -7.54 8.94
CA ASN A 82 7.33 -7.64 8.67
C ASN A 82 6.62 -6.27 8.85
N GLU A 83 5.35 -6.18 8.43
CA GLU A 83 4.58 -4.93 8.46
C GLU A 83 4.56 -4.26 9.85
N ARG A 84 4.51 -5.02 10.95
CA ARG A 84 4.55 -4.46 12.31
C ARG A 84 5.91 -3.83 12.61
N GLU A 85 6.99 -4.57 12.33
CA GLU A 85 8.35 -4.07 12.53
C GLU A 85 8.61 -2.82 11.69
N LEU A 86 8.09 -2.78 10.45
CA LEU A 86 8.20 -1.59 9.59
C LEU A 86 7.46 -0.39 10.18
N MET A 87 6.29 -0.58 10.81
CA MET A 87 5.58 0.49 11.52
C MET A 87 6.39 1.03 12.70
N ASP A 88 6.98 0.15 13.51
CA ASP A 88 7.83 0.52 14.64
C ASP A 88 9.08 1.28 14.16
N PHE A 89 9.67 0.87 13.04
CA PHE A 89 10.81 1.58 12.43
C PHE A 89 10.42 2.96 11.89
N VAL A 90 9.21 3.13 11.37
CA VAL A 90 8.72 4.46 10.98
C VAL A 90 8.48 5.32 12.22
N LEU A 91 7.85 4.79 13.25
CA LEU A 91 7.59 5.54 14.48
C LEU A 91 8.88 6.04 15.13
N THR A 92 9.94 5.21 15.13
CA THR A 92 11.25 5.53 15.73
C THR A 92 12.20 6.29 14.78
N GLY A 93 11.80 6.58 13.55
CA GLY A 93 12.62 7.31 12.55
C GLY A 93 13.73 6.48 11.89
N VAL A 94 13.83 5.17 12.17
CA VAL A 94 14.74 4.25 11.47
C VAL A 94 14.39 4.18 9.99
N LEU A 95 13.09 4.13 9.66
CA LEU A 95 12.53 4.35 8.32
C LEU A 95 11.78 5.68 8.29
N GLN A 96 11.71 6.28 7.13
CA GLN A 96 10.92 7.48 6.93
C GLN A 96 9.50 7.17 6.47
N GLY A 97 9.28 6.03 5.81
CA GLY A 97 7.94 5.66 5.38
C GLY A 97 7.73 4.16 5.18
N THR A 98 6.46 3.75 5.33
CA THR A 98 5.97 2.40 4.99
C THR A 98 4.53 2.45 4.51
N ARG A 99 4.08 1.36 3.88
CA ARG A 99 2.68 1.07 3.54
C ARG A 99 2.38 -0.37 3.93
N GLY A 100 1.20 -0.62 4.47
CA GLY A 100 0.84 -1.97 4.86
C GLY A 100 -0.36 -2.06 5.78
N GLY A 101 -0.56 -3.25 6.33
CA GLY A 101 -1.77 -3.65 7.03
C GLY A 101 -1.93 -3.11 8.45
N PHE A 102 -0.94 -2.47 9.08
CA PHE A 102 -1.05 -1.98 10.46
C PHE A 102 -1.53 -0.53 10.59
N PHE A 103 -2.34 -0.07 9.65
CA PHE A 103 -2.89 1.28 9.59
C PHE A 103 -3.62 1.73 10.86
N ALA A 104 -4.24 0.82 11.62
CA ALA A 104 -4.93 1.15 12.87
C ALA A 104 -3.97 1.64 13.97
N ASP A 105 -2.69 1.29 13.90
CA ASP A 105 -1.67 1.78 14.83
C ASP A 105 -1.37 3.27 14.59
N ALA A 106 -1.46 3.74 13.33
CA ALA A 106 -1.34 5.14 13.00
C ALA A 106 -2.62 5.93 13.39
N ASN A 107 -3.80 5.38 13.12
CA ASN A 107 -5.08 5.92 13.59
C ASN A 107 -6.13 4.80 13.63
N PRO A 108 -6.72 4.47 14.80
CA PRO A 108 -7.74 3.44 14.92
C PRO A 108 -8.94 3.63 14.00
N LYS A 109 -9.25 4.86 13.58
CA LYS A 109 -10.35 5.15 12.65
C LYS A 109 -10.12 4.62 11.23
N PHE A 110 -8.90 4.24 10.86
CA PHE A 110 -8.65 3.54 9.60
C PHE A 110 -9.37 2.18 9.51
N ILE A 111 -9.76 1.59 10.64
CA ILE A 111 -10.58 0.37 10.68
C ILE A 111 -11.88 0.54 9.87
N LEU A 112 -12.44 1.76 9.85
CA LEU A 112 -13.67 2.08 9.13
C LEU A 112 -13.60 1.62 7.66
N PHE A 113 -12.48 1.82 6.97
CA PHE A 113 -12.32 1.46 5.56
C PHE A 113 -12.28 -0.04 5.30
N THR A 114 -12.13 -0.85 6.35
CA THR A 114 -12.06 -2.32 6.28
C THR A 114 -13.34 -2.98 6.79
N LEU A 115 -14.31 -2.20 7.24
CA LEU A 115 -15.60 -2.76 7.63
C LEU A 115 -16.21 -3.53 6.45
N PRO A 116 -16.63 -4.79 6.68
CA PRO A 116 -17.11 -5.63 5.60
C PRO A 116 -18.38 -5.06 4.96
N PHE A 117 -18.41 -5.01 3.61
CA PHE A 117 -19.50 -4.44 2.82
C PHE A 117 -19.82 -2.96 3.07
N LEU A 118 -18.87 -2.17 3.56
CA LEU A 118 -19.01 -0.72 3.64
C LEU A 118 -19.03 -0.09 2.23
N VAL A 119 -18.28 -0.67 1.31
CA VAL A 119 -18.21 -0.29 -0.10
C VAL A 119 -18.39 -1.54 -0.96
N ASP A 120 -19.02 -1.41 -2.12
CA ASP A 120 -19.37 -2.52 -2.99
C ASP A 120 -18.46 -2.63 -4.23
N ASP A 121 -17.81 -1.53 -4.62
CA ASP A 121 -17.00 -1.45 -5.84
C ASP A 121 -15.85 -0.45 -5.72
N TRP A 122 -14.98 -0.47 -6.73
CA TRP A 122 -13.83 0.42 -6.83
C TRP A 122 -14.21 1.91 -6.84
N ASP A 123 -15.31 2.29 -7.47
CA ASP A 123 -15.72 3.69 -7.56
C ASP A 123 -16.17 4.21 -6.19
N GLN A 124 -16.89 3.40 -5.42
CA GLN A 124 -17.27 3.70 -4.03
C GLN A 124 -16.04 3.80 -3.13
N ALA A 125 -15.12 2.82 -3.22
CA ALA A 125 -13.88 2.83 -2.45
C ALA A 125 -13.03 4.07 -2.78
N GLN A 126 -12.90 4.42 -4.07
CA GLN A 126 -12.12 5.56 -4.53
C GLN A 126 -12.73 6.89 -4.07
N ARG A 127 -14.06 7.05 -4.16
CA ARG A 127 -14.73 8.25 -3.61
C ARG A 127 -14.45 8.41 -2.13
N LEU A 128 -14.49 7.32 -1.38
CA LEU A 128 -14.25 7.35 0.06
C LEU A 128 -12.80 7.75 0.39
N VAL A 129 -11.79 7.06 -0.17
CA VAL A 129 -10.38 7.33 0.16
C VAL A 129 -9.89 8.71 -0.32
N GLN A 130 -10.50 9.29 -1.36
CA GLN A 130 -10.16 10.62 -1.88
C GLN A 130 -10.95 11.76 -1.24
N SER A 131 -11.83 11.48 -0.28
CA SER A 131 -12.73 12.45 0.33
C SER A 131 -12.05 13.32 1.41
N ASP A 132 -12.68 14.45 1.70
CA ASP A 132 -12.34 15.27 2.87
C ASP A 132 -12.55 14.52 4.20
N PHE A 133 -13.48 13.58 4.22
CA PHE A 133 -13.69 12.71 5.37
C PHE A 133 -12.43 11.87 5.66
N THR A 134 -11.84 11.25 4.64
CA THR A 134 -10.59 10.49 4.77
C THR A 134 -9.41 11.38 5.13
N ARG A 135 -9.35 12.60 4.57
CA ARG A 135 -8.30 13.56 4.93
C ARG A 135 -8.28 13.86 6.44
N LYS A 136 -9.46 14.02 7.07
CA LYS A 136 -9.52 14.21 8.54
C LYS A 136 -9.05 13.00 9.32
N ILE A 137 -9.30 11.79 8.82
CA ILE A 137 -8.76 10.57 9.45
C ILE A 137 -7.23 10.53 9.29
N ASN A 138 -6.70 10.89 8.12
CA ASN A 138 -5.26 10.98 7.88
C ASN A 138 -4.59 11.97 8.86
N GLU A 139 -5.20 13.15 9.04
CA GLU A 139 -4.71 14.19 9.97
C GLU A 139 -4.62 13.67 11.41
N GLY A 140 -5.56 12.84 11.85
CA GLY A 140 -5.57 12.24 13.19
C GLY A 140 -4.39 11.29 13.46
N ALA A 141 -3.68 10.82 12.45
CA ALA A 141 -2.48 9.99 12.65
C ALA A 141 -1.31 10.76 13.29
N ARG A 142 -1.32 12.09 13.21
CA ARG A 142 -0.31 12.96 13.83
C ARG A 142 -0.23 12.80 15.35
N GLU A 143 -1.35 12.53 16.01
CA GLU A 143 -1.41 12.27 17.45
C GLU A 143 -0.60 11.06 17.88
N ARG A 144 -0.27 10.17 16.91
CA ARG A 144 0.50 8.94 17.12
C ARG A 144 1.87 8.95 16.47
N GLY A 145 2.36 10.12 16.05
CA GLY A 145 3.69 10.29 15.49
C GLY A 145 3.81 9.97 13.99
N PHE A 146 2.68 9.89 13.28
CA PHE A 146 2.66 9.66 11.84
C PHE A 146 2.11 10.85 11.06
N HIS A 147 2.71 11.15 9.93
CA HIS A 147 2.10 11.95 8.88
C HIS A 147 1.53 11.02 7.79
N VAL A 148 0.28 11.23 7.41
CA VAL A 148 -0.36 10.47 6.32
C VAL A 148 -0.80 11.45 5.24
N PRO A 149 0.03 11.70 4.22
CA PRO A 149 -0.25 12.66 3.15
C PRO A 149 -1.36 12.20 2.20
N ALA A 150 -1.52 10.88 2.07
CA ALA A 150 -2.54 10.28 1.21
C ALA A 150 -2.85 8.83 1.63
N THR A 151 -4.08 8.43 1.35
CA THR A 151 -4.57 7.05 1.51
C THR A 151 -5.11 6.57 0.17
N GLY A 152 -4.65 5.40 -0.27
CA GLY A 152 -5.17 4.66 -1.41
C GLY A 152 -6.03 3.47 -0.97
N ILE A 153 -6.36 2.62 -1.95
CA ILE A 153 -7.08 1.36 -1.76
C ILE A 153 -6.06 0.22 -1.71
N SER A 154 -6.16 -0.64 -0.69
CA SER A 154 -5.24 -1.76 -0.51
C SER A 154 -5.46 -2.84 -1.56
N GLN A 155 -4.83 -2.70 -2.72
CA GLN A 155 -4.66 -3.72 -3.76
C GLN A 155 -5.96 -4.35 -4.31
N GLY A 156 -7.14 -3.85 -3.89
CA GLY A 156 -8.45 -4.29 -4.33
C GLY A 156 -9.26 -5.02 -3.27
N PHE A 157 -10.30 -5.70 -3.75
CA PHE A 157 -11.22 -6.43 -2.88
C PHE A 157 -10.65 -7.78 -2.48
N ARG A 158 -10.93 -8.16 -1.24
CA ARG A 158 -10.45 -9.41 -0.65
C ARG A 158 -11.29 -10.59 -1.10
N ALA A 159 -10.61 -11.67 -1.47
CA ALA A 159 -11.19 -12.95 -1.84
C ALA A 159 -10.63 -14.06 -0.94
N HIS A 160 -11.44 -15.05 -0.60
CA HIS A 160 -11.03 -16.17 0.24
C HIS A 160 -10.34 -17.26 -0.58
N THR A 161 -9.18 -17.75 -0.12
CA THR A 161 -8.58 -18.99 -0.63
C THR A 161 -8.51 -20.04 0.47
N ASN A 162 -8.75 -21.31 0.10
CA ASN A 162 -8.60 -22.43 1.03
C ASN A 162 -8.31 -23.74 0.28
N LYS A 163 -7.97 -24.81 1.04
CA LYS A 163 -7.67 -26.13 0.49
C LYS A 163 -8.85 -27.08 0.52
N THR A 164 -9.95 -26.73 1.21
CA THR A 164 -10.93 -27.68 1.68
C THR A 164 -12.19 -27.73 0.81
N ARG A 165 -12.80 -26.58 0.51
CA ARG A 165 -14.09 -26.48 -0.21
C ARG A 165 -14.33 -25.08 -0.76
N PRO A 166 -15.15 -24.94 -1.84
CA PRO A 166 -15.66 -23.65 -2.25
C PRO A 166 -16.53 -23.04 -1.15
N ILE A 167 -16.51 -21.71 -1.01
CA ILE A 167 -17.32 -20.98 -0.04
C ILE A 167 -18.48 -20.33 -0.79
N ARG A 168 -19.71 -20.79 -0.56
CA ARG A 168 -20.94 -20.29 -1.17
C ARG A 168 -21.88 -19.66 -0.15
N HIS A 169 -21.69 -20.00 1.12
CA HIS A 169 -22.43 -19.49 2.26
C HIS A 169 -21.45 -19.28 3.44
N PRO A 170 -21.70 -18.35 4.38
CA PRO A 170 -20.83 -18.18 5.56
C PRO A 170 -20.59 -19.48 6.32
N ASP A 171 -21.58 -20.38 6.36
CA ASP A 171 -21.45 -21.67 7.02
C ASP A 171 -20.35 -22.57 6.44
N ASP A 172 -19.95 -22.35 5.19
CA ASP A 172 -18.85 -23.08 4.57
C ASP A 172 -17.49 -22.71 5.19
N LEU A 173 -17.41 -21.59 5.89
CA LEU A 173 -16.21 -21.17 6.65
C LEU A 173 -16.15 -21.82 8.05
N LYS A 174 -17.26 -22.40 8.54
CA LYS A 174 -17.28 -23.04 9.86
C LYS A 174 -16.23 -24.13 9.99
N GLY A 175 -15.44 -24.03 11.07
CA GLY A 175 -14.38 -24.99 11.38
C GLY A 175 -13.08 -24.81 10.57
N LEU A 176 -13.03 -23.92 9.57
CA LEU A 176 -11.79 -23.62 8.88
C LEU A 176 -10.92 -22.68 9.71
N LYS A 177 -9.63 -23.03 9.85
CA LYS A 177 -8.61 -22.17 10.39
C LYS A 177 -8.19 -21.19 9.30
N MET A 178 -8.73 -19.97 9.36
CA MET A 178 -8.45 -18.93 8.38
C MET A 178 -7.38 -17.97 8.90
N ARG A 179 -6.28 -17.84 8.16
CA ARG A 179 -5.30 -16.81 8.49
C ARG A 179 -5.90 -15.43 8.28
N VAL A 180 -5.64 -14.56 9.20
CA VAL A 180 -5.99 -13.14 9.13
C VAL A 180 -4.79 -12.27 9.50
N PRO A 181 -4.71 -11.00 9.01
CA PRO A 181 -3.78 -10.01 9.57
C PRO A 181 -4.05 -9.79 11.05
N SER A 182 -3.01 -9.45 11.84
CA SER A 182 -3.14 -9.18 13.28
C SER A 182 -3.81 -7.83 13.54
N GLN A 183 -5.01 -7.67 13.03
CA GLN A 183 -5.87 -6.52 13.27
C GLN A 183 -7.30 -6.98 13.60
N GLU A 184 -7.85 -6.37 14.64
CA GLU A 184 -9.12 -6.75 15.22
C GLU A 184 -10.28 -6.85 14.22
N VAL A 185 -10.32 -5.97 13.20
CA VAL A 185 -11.39 -5.98 12.20
C VAL A 185 -11.41 -7.27 11.38
N TYR A 186 -10.25 -7.80 11.00
CA TYR A 186 -10.17 -9.06 10.27
C TYR A 186 -10.50 -10.25 11.18
N VAL A 187 -10.05 -10.21 12.44
CA VAL A 187 -10.37 -11.23 13.44
C VAL A 187 -11.89 -11.31 13.67
N GLN A 188 -12.53 -10.17 13.90
CA GLN A 188 -13.98 -10.12 14.14
C GLN A 188 -14.79 -10.49 12.89
N THR A 189 -14.35 -10.08 11.70
CA THR A 189 -15.01 -10.45 10.44
C THR A 189 -14.92 -11.96 10.18
N SER A 190 -13.73 -12.54 10.37
CA SER A 190 -13.52 -13.99 10.21
C SER A 190 -14.38 -14.81 11.19
N LYS A 191 -14.46 -14.38 12.47
CA LYS A 191 -15.37 -14.97 13.48
C LYS A 191 -16.84 -14.84 13.08
N ALA A 192 -17.24 -13.68 12.58
CA ALA A 192 -18.61 -13.43 12.15
C ALA A 192 -19.03 -14.34 10.98
N PHE A 193 -18.12 -14.69 10.10
CA PHE A 193 -18.33 -15.71 9.06
C PHE A 193 -18.30 -17.16 9.60
N GLY A 194 -17.98 -17.37 10.88
CA GLY A 194 -17.92 -18.69 11.53
C GLY A 194 -16.58 -19.40 11.42
N ALA A 195 -15.56 -18.78 10.87
CA ALA A 195 -14.21 -19.35 10.82
C ALA A 195 -13.46 -19.25 12.17
N SER A 196 -12.35 -19.97 12.28
CA SER A 196 -11.40 -19.87 13.36
C SER A 196 -10.19 -19.02 12.92
N PRO A 197 -10.15 -17.72 13.22
CA PRO A 197 -9.06 -16.85 12.78
C PRO A 197 -7.74 -17.20 13.43
N GLN A 198 -6.67 -17.20 12.63
CA GLN A 198 -5.29 -17.39 13.04
C GLN A 198 -4.48 -16.18 12.60
N GLU A 199 -3.96 -15.43 13.55
CA GLU A 199 -3.20 -14.20 13.26
C GLU A 199 -1.75 -14.54 12.93
N LEU A 200 -1.34 -14.23 11.69
CA LEU A 200 0.03 -14.47 11.20
C LEU A 200 0.48 -13.32 10.28
N PRO A 201 1.77 -12.92 10.28
CA PRO A 201 2.36 -12.06 9.27
C PRO A 201 2.16 -12.63 7.86
N TYR A 202 2.01 -11.76 6.85
CA TYR A 202 1.68 -12.25 5.51
C TYR A 202 2.81 -13.06 4.87
N VAL A 203 4.06 -12.73 5.18
CA VAL A 203 5.25 -13.47 4.71
C VAL A 203 5.28 -14.94 5.18
N GLU A 204 4.56 -15.28 6.25
CA GLU A 204 4.48 -16.64 6.79
C GLU A 204 3.32 -17.47 6.21
N VAL A 205 2.39 -16.85 5.47
CA VAL A 205 1.12 -17.47 5.06
C VAL A 205 1.35 -18.65 4.11
N TYR A 206 2.27 -18.53 3.15
CA TYR A 206 2.57 -19.63 2.22
C TYR A 206 2.98 -20.90 3.00
N GLN A 207 3.92 -20.77 3.91
CA GLN A 207 4.41 -21.89 4.73
C GLN A 207 3.33 -22.44 5.67
N ALA A 208 2.53 -21.57 6.29
CA ALA A 208 1.43 -21.98 7.17
C ALA A 208 0.34 -22.76 6.42
N LEU A 209 0.02 -22.36 5.19
CA LEU A 209 -0.86 -23.10 4.30
C LEU A 209 -0.23 -24.42 3.86
N GLN A 210 1.03 -24.42 3.44
CA GLN A 210 1.73 -25.63 2.97
C GLN A 210 1.76 -26.72 4.06
N THR A 211 2.06 -26.35 5.31
CA THR A 211 2.15 -27.28 6.44
C THR A 211 0.81 -27.60 7.12
N GLY A 212 -0.27 -26.90 6.75
CA GLY A 212 -1.61 -27.14 7.33
C GLY A 212 -1.82 -26.48 8.70
N VAL A 213 -0.98 -25.54 9.12
CA VAL A 213 -1.22 -24.69 10.30
C VAL A 213 -2.51 -23.92 10.12
N VAL A 214 -2.79 -23.43 8.89
CA VAL A 214 -4.06 -22.84 8.48
C VAL A 214 -4.63 -23.58 7.27
N ASP A 215 -5.98 -23.53 7.11
CA ASP A 215 -6.69 -24.15 6.02
C ASP A 215 -6.89 -23.18 4.84
N GLY A 216 -6.89 -21.89 5.13
CA GLY A 216 -7.12 -20.82 4.15
C GLY A 216 -6.68 -19.46 4.65
N GLN A 217 -6.88 -18.46 3.78
CA GLN A 217 -6.66 -17.05 4.06
C GLN A 217 -7.57 -16.19 3.17
N ASP A 218 -7.56 -14.89 3.36
CA ASP A 218 -8.17 -13.94 2.44
C ASP A 218 -7.22 -12.81 2.10
N ASN A 219 -7.24 -12.38 0.85
CA ASN A 219 -6.52 -11.20 0.36
C ASN A 219 -7.00 -10.81 -1.04
N ALA A 220 -6.50 -9.67 -1.56
CA ALA A 220 -6.72 -9.29 -2.95
C ALA A 220 -6.06 -10.29 -3.93
N PRO A 221 -6.62 -10.50 -5.13
CA PRO A 221 -6.09 -11.43 -6.13
C PRO A 221 -4.62 -11.20 -6.49
N SER A 222 -4.17 -9.94 -6.58
CA SER A 222 -2.76 -9.62 -6.82
C SER A 222 -1.84 -10.20 -5.74
N ASN A 223 -2.19 -10.05 -4.45
CA ASN A 223 -1.41 -10.62 -3.35
C ASN A 223 -1.42 -12.14 -3.35
N ILE A 224 -2.58 -12.76 -3.66
CA ILE A 224 -2.69 -14.21 -3.77
C ILE A 224 -1.71 -14.74 -4.82
N TRP A 225 -1.56 -14.02 -5.91
CA TRP A 225 -0.62 -14.37 -6.97
C TRP A 225 0.84 -14.07 -6.60
N ASP A 226 1.13 -12.85 -6.18
CA ASP A 226 2.50 -12.35 -5.94
C ASP A 226 3.21 -13.12 -4.82
N PHE A 227 2.47 -13.57 -3.80
CA PHE A 227 2.99 -14.42 -2.72
C PHE A 227 2.77 -15.93 -2.96
N LYS A 228 2.39 -16.31 -4.19
CA LYS A 228 2.24 -17.71 -4.62
C LYS A 228 1.23 -18.53 -3.80
N ILE A 229 0.28 -17.87 -3.15
CA ILE A 229 -0.75 -18.54 -2.33
C ILE A 229 -1.58 -19.51 -3.17
N HIS A 230 -1.72 -19.26 -4.47
CA HIS A 230 -2.36 -20.15 -5.43
C HIS A 230 -1.66 -21.52 -5.56
N GLU A 231 -0.38 -21.65 -5.26
CA GLU A 231 0.32 -22.94 -5.31
C GLU A 231 -0.03 -23.88 -4.15
N VAL A 232 -0.51 -23.31 -3.04
CA VAL A 232 -0.82 -24.01 -1.79
C VAL A 232 -2.30 -23.93 -1.42
N SER A 233 -3.16 -23.59 -2.37
CA SER A 233 -4.63 -23.51 -2.22
C SER A 233 -5.30 -24.35 -3.32
N LYS A 234 -6.63 -24.62 -3.18
CA LYS A 234 -7.44 -25.33 -4.18
C LYS A 234 -8.62 -24.51 -4.68
N TYR A 235 -9.16 -23.65 -3.83
CA TYR A 235 -10.38 -22.88 -4.07
C TYR A 235 -10.11 -21.40 -3.89
N LEU A 236 -10.68 -20.59 -4.78
CA LEU A 236 -10.80 -19.15 -4.65
C LEU A 236 -12.27 -18.76 -4.67
N THR A 237 -12.73 -18.07 -3.64
CA THR A 237 -14.10 -17.52 -3.58
C THR A 237 -14.05 -16.00 -3.58
N ILE A 238 -14.68 -15.40 -4.57
CA ILE A 238 -14.77 -13.95 -4.73
C ILE A 238 -16.13 -13.49 -4.20
N THR A 239 -16.10 -12.77 -3.08
CA THR A 239 -17.27 -12.15 -2.44
C THR A 239 -17.18 -10.62 -2.48
N ASN A 240 -16.00 -10.07 -2.72
CA ASN A 240 -15.70 -8.64 -2.61
C ASN A 240 -16.20 -8.04 -1.27
N TYR A 241 -16.11 -8.83 -0.20
CA TYR A 241 -16.70 -8.49 1.09
C TYR A 241 -16.03 -7.27 1.77
N ALA A 242 -14.78 -7.01 1.47
CA ALA A 242 -14.03 -5.88 2.01
C ALA A 242 -12.87 -5.48 1.10
N THR A 243 -12.47 -4.26 1.21
CA THR A 243 -11.15 -3.79 0.81
C THR A 243 -10.42 -3.28 2.05
N GLY A 244 -9.38 -2.48 1.91
CA GLY A 244 -8.71 -1.82 3.02
C GLY A 244 -8.14 -0.48 2.60
N PRO A 245 -7.77 0.36 3.56
CA PRO A 245 -6.98 1.54 3.26
C PRO A 245 -5.54 1.13 2.98
N ASP A 246 -4.86 1.94 2.18
CA ASP A 246 -3.42 1.84 1.96
C ASP A 246 -2.78 3.22 2.22
N PRO A 247 -2.71 3.65 3.49
CA PRO A 247 -2.10 4.92 3.83
C PRO A 247 -0.58 4.87 3.64
N LEU A 248 0.01 5.93 3.07
CA LEU A 248 1.43 6.16 3.20
C LEU A 248 1.70 6.71 4.60
N MET A 249 2.27 5.89 5.46
CA MET A 249 2.61 6.25 6.83
C MET A 249 4.06 6.75 6.87
N VAL A 250 4.21 8.00 7.26
CA VAL A 250 5.49 8.73 7.27
C VAL A 250 5.85 9.12 8.70
N ASN A 251 7.12 9.01 9.07
CA ASN A 251 7.61 9.51 10.34
C ASN A 251 7.32 11.02 10.44
N LEU A 252 6.58 11.42 11.49
CA LEU A 252 6.13 12.79 11.65
C LEU A 252 7.29 13.77 11.84
N GLU A 253 8.28 13.43 12.63
CA GLU A 253 9.43 14.28 12.91
C GLU A 253 10.26 14.54 11.64
N TRP A 254 10.53 13.49 10.86
CA TRP A 254 11.19 13.64 9.57
C TRP A 254 10.40 14.54 8.62
N TYR A 255 9.08 14.33 8.50
CA TYR A 255 8.23 15.18 7.67
C TYR A 255 8.26 16.63 8.13
N GLU A 256 8.19 16.87 9.43
CA GLU A 256 8.23 18.25 9.97
C GLU A 256 9.58 18.93 9.75
N SER A 257 10.67 18.17 9.62
CA SER A 257 12.01 18.72 9.31
C SER A 257 12.12 19.26 7.89
N LEU A 258 11.23 18.85 6.96
CA LEU A 258 11.24 19.32 5.58
C LEU A 258 10.86 20.82 5.52
N PRO A 259 11.51 21.63 4.69
CA PRO A 259 11.06 22.96 4.35
C PRO A 259 9.73 22.93 3.59
N ARG A 260 9.00 24.04 3.61
CA ARG A 260 7.62 24.09 3.11
C ARG A 260 7.47 23.66 1.66
N ASP A 261 8.38 24.10 0.80
CA ASP A 261 8.40 23.76 -0.62
C ASP A 261 8.51 22.25 -0.85
N LEU A 262 9.38 21.56 -0.07
CA LEU A 262 9.51 20.11 -0.13
C LEU A 262 8.29 19.38 0.46
N LYS A 263 7.64 19.91 1.51
CA LYS A 263 6.38 19.37 2.03
C LYS A 263 5.28 19.40 0.98
N ASP A 264 5.12 20.53 0.29
CA ASP A 264 4.10 20.70 -0.75
C ASP A 264 4.31 19.72 -1.93
N ILE A 265 5.57 19.52 -2.36
CA ILE A 265 5.93 18.55 -3.39
C ILE A 265 5.69 17.12 -2.89
N PHE A 266 6.15 16.78 -1.69
CA PHE A 266 6.01 15.45 -1.08
C PHE A 266 4.54 15.02 -0.99
N ASP A 267 3.68 15.89 -0.48
CA ASP A 267 2.24 15.63 -0.36
C ASP A 267 1.57 15.51 -1.74
N GLY A 268 1.99 16.32 -2.71
CA GLY A 268 1.52 16.24 -4.09
C GLY A 268 1.85 14.90 -4.73
N VAL A 269 3.12 14.50 -4.67
CA VAL A 269 3.61 13.22 -5.21
C VAL A 269 2.95 12.03 -4.49
N SER A 270 2.76 12.12 -3.17
CA SER A 270 2.08 11.08 -2.39
C SER A 270 0.65 10.84 -2.88
N ARG A 271 -0.13 11.91 -3.08
CA ARG A 271 -1.50 11.81 -3.65
C ARG A 271 -1.53 11.22 -5.05
N GLU A 272 -0.60 11.61 -5.90
CA GLU A 272 -0.48 11.06 -7.26
C GLU A 272 -0.10 9.58 -7.24
N THR A 273 0.80 9.20 -6.36
CA THR A 273 1.22 7.80 -6.15
C THR A 273 0.06 6.91 -5.73
N MET A 274 -0.80 7.37 -4.81
CA MET A 274 -1.97 6.59 -4.41
C MET A 274 -2.95 6.43 -5.57
N ARG A 275 -3.23 7.49 -6.33
CA ARG A 275 -4.07 7.40 -7.54
C ARG A 275 -3.48 6.46 -8.59
N PHE A 276 -2.17 6.50 -8.79
CA PHE A 276 -1.47 5.58 -9.68
C PHE A 276 -1.61 4.13 -9.21
N SER A 277 -1.37 3.89 -7.90
CA SER A 277 -1.51 2.57 -7.26
C SER A 277 -2.93 2.01 -7.44
N ASP A 278 -3.95 2.80 -7.10
CA ASP A 278 -5.36 2.40 -7.23
C ASP A 278 -5.71 2.04 -8.68
N ARG A 279 -5.27 2.87 -9.63
CA ARG A 279 -5.52 2.64 -11.06
C ARG A 279 -4.92 1.33 -11.54
N ILE A 280 -3.62 1.08 -11.29
CA ILE A 280 -2.97 -0.14 -11.79
C ILE A 280 -3.52 -1.40 -11.11
N ASN A 281 -3.92 -1.34 -9.85
CA ASN A 281 -4.58 -2.46 -9.18
C ASN A 281 -5.95 -2.76 -9.80
N ARG A 282 -6.78 -1.73 -10.03
CA ARG A 282 -8.08 -1.88 -10.68
C ARG A 282 -7.97 -2.44 -12.10
N GLU A 283 -7.05 -1.92 -12.90
CA GLU A 283 -6.81 -2.36 -14.29
C GLU A 283 -6.32 -3.82 -14.36
N LYS A 284 -5.57 -4.26 -13.37
CA LYS A 284 -4.95 -5.59 -13.35
C LYS A 284 -5.75 -6.66 -12.61
N GLU A 285 -6.81 -6.29 -11.85
CA GLU A 285 -7.56 -7.23 -11.02
C GLU A 285 -8.10 -8.42 -11.82
N ALA A 286 -8.73 -8.17 -12.97
CA ALA A 286 -9.27 -9.22 -13.83
C ALA A 286 -8.17 -10.15 -14.38
N GLU A 287 -7.01 -9.61 -14.74
CA GLU A 287 -5.85 -10.40 -15.20
C GLU A 287 -5.35 -11.34 -14.09
N TYR A 288 -5.27 -10.88 -12.84
CA TYR A 288 -4.86 -11.71 -11.71
C TYR A 288 -5.90 -12.81 -11.40
N ILE A 289 -7.18 -12.49 -11.46
CA ILE A 289 -8.26 -13.48 -11.30
C ILE A 289 -8.16 -14.55 -12.38
N GLU A 290 -7.94 -14.17 -13.65
CA GLU A 290 -7.76 -15.10 -14.75
C GLU A 290 -6.54 -16.01 -14.54
N LYS A 291 -5.39 -15.44 -14.16
CA LYS A 291 -4.18 -16.23 -13.85
C LYS A 291 -4.44 -17.27 -12.75
N ILE A 292 -5.18 -16.87 -11.70
CA ILE A 292 -5.51 -17.76 -10.59
C ILE A 292 -6.53 -18.81 -11.03
N SER A 293 -7.51 -18.48 -11.88
CA SER A 293 -8.53 -19.42 -12.36
C SER A 293 -7.95 -20.56 -13.19
N ASN A 294 -6.77 -20.36 -13.78
CA ASN A 294 -6.03 -21.44 -14.46
C ASN A 294 -5.34 -22.41 -13.48
N LYS A 295 -5.37 -22.15 -12.18
CA LYS A 295 -4.71 -22.93 -11.12
C LYS A 295 -5.68 -23.44 -10.06
N LEU A 296 -6.71 -22.67 -9.73
CA LEU A 296 -7.67 -22.94 -8.67
C LEU A 296 -9.09 -23.06 -9.23
N GLU A 297 -9.95 -23.80 -8.52
CA GLU A 297 -11.40 -23.71 -8.72
C GLU A 297 -11.89 -22.37 -8.18
N VAL A 298 -12.44 -21.52 -9.07
CA VAL A 298 -12.93 -20.18 -8.72
C VAL A 298 -14.44 -20.17 -8.72
N ASN A 299 -15.03 -19.64 -7.64
CA ASN A 299 -16.44 -19.34 -7.58
C ASN A 299 -16.69 -17.88 -7.16
N HIS A 300 -17.76 -17.31 -7.69
CA HIS A 300 -18.22 -15.97 -7.37
C HIS A 300 -19.51 -16.06 -6.55
N VAL A 301 -19.57 -15.28 -5.48
CA VAL A 301 -20.80 -15.06 -4.71
C VAL A 301 -21.25 -13.63 -4.99
N THR A 302 -22.37 -13.46 -5.63
CA THR A 302 -22.87 -12.16 -6.12
C THR A 302 -24.37 -12.03 -5.92
N GLY A 303 -24.90 -10.82 -6.06
CA GLY A 303 -26.33 -10.57 -5.98
C GLY A 303 -26.94 -11.00 -4.64
N ASP A 304 -28.05 -11.72 -4.70
CA ASP A 304 -28.79 -12.16 -3.51
C ASP A 304 -28.04 -13.20 -2.67
N ASP A 305 -27.10 -13.94 -3.26
CA ASP A 305 -26.24 -14.90 -2.55
C ASP A 305 -25.30 -14.22 -1.55
N LEU A 306 -25.06 -12.91 -1.68
CA LEU A 306 -24.31 -12.13 -0.69
C LEU A 306 -25.11 -11.79 0.56
N ALA A 307 -26.44 -11.89 0.56
CA ALA A 307 -27.27 -11.51 1.69
C ALA A 307 -26.88 -12.22 3.00
N PRO A 308 -26.65 -13.56 3.02
CA PRO A 308 -26.19 -14.24 4.23
C PRO A 308 -24.83 -13.73 4.76
N PHE A 309 -23.90 -13.36 3.86
CA PHE A 309 -22.61 -12.79 4.24
C PHE A 309 -22.76 -11.39 4.85
N ARG A 310 -23.61 -10.54 4.25
CA ARG A 310 -23.93 -9.20 4.79
C ARG A 310 -24.59 -9.28 6.16
N ASP A 311 -25.48 -10.24 6.35
CA ASP A 311 -26.16 -10.45 7.63
C ASP A 311 -25.19 -10.94 8.71
N ALA A 312 -24.31 -11.88 8.38
CA ALA A 312 -23.33 -12.43 9.30
C ALA A 312 -22.40 -11.38 9.90
N VAL A 313 -22.04 -10.33 9.15
CA VAL A 313 -21.06 -9.32 9.59
C VAL A 313 -21.65 -8.13 10.34
N LYS A 314 -22.97 -8.02 10.46
CA LYS A 314 -23.61 -6.92 11.23
C LYS A 314 -23.03 -6.76 12.65
N PRO A 315 -22.71 -7.82 13.40
CA PRO A 315 -22.10 -7.71 14.72
C PRO A 315 -20.72 -7.03 14.72
N VAL A 316 -19.99 -7.08 13.60
CA VAL A 316 -18.65 -6.45 13.48
C VAL A 316 -18.76 -4.93 13.62
N TYR A 317 -19.74 -4.32 12.99
CA TYR A 317 -20.03 -2.90 13.09
C TYR A 317 -20.32 -2.50 14.54
N GLN A 318 -21.22 -3.23 15.19
CA GLN A 318 -21.59 -2.96 16.58
C GLN A 318 -20.41 -3.14 17.54
N TYR A 319 -19.51 -4.10 17.26
CA TYR A 319 -18.30 -4.31 18.04
C TYR A 319 -17.44 -3.04 18.11
N PHE A 320 -17.16 -2.39 16.99
CA PHE A 320 -16.32 -1.19 16.96
C PHE A 320 -17.02 0.05 17.53
N VAL A 321 -18.34 0.12 17.43
CA VAL A 321 -19.14 1.14 18.09
C VAL A 321 -19.10 0.96 19.61
N ASN A 322 -19.29 -0.25 20.12
CA ASN A 322 -19.22 -0.57 21.55
C ASN A 322 -17.83 -0.35 22.14
N LYS A 323 -16.77 -0.50 21.35
CA LYS A 323 -15.39 -0.19 21.74
C LYS A 323 -15.09 1.32 21.75
N GLY A 324 -16.01 2.16 21.27
CA GLY A 324 -15.80 3.61 21.15
C GLY A 324 -14.74 4.00 20.10
N ILE A 325 -14.36 3.07 19.22
CA ILE A 325 -13.40 3.34 18.12
C ILE A 325 -14.11 4.09 17.00
N LEU A 326 -15.34 3.68 16.67
CA LEU A 326 -16.20 4.29 15.67
C LEU A 326 -17.54 4.70 16.28
N THR A 327 -18.18 5.67 15.66
CA THR A 327 -19.57 6.02 15.94
C THR A 327 -20.48 5.60 14.80
N LEU A 328 -21.77 5.38 15.07
CA LEU A 328 -22.74 5.10 14.00
C LEU A 328 -22.78 6.24 12.97
N GLY A 329 -22.62 7.49 13.42
CA GLY A 329 -22.58 8.65 12.53
C GLY A 329 -21.38 8.66 11.58
N GLU A 330 -20.19 8.23 12.04
CA GLU A 330 -19.02 8.09 11.17
C GLU A 330 -19.20 6.98 10.13
N ILE A 331 -19.76 5.84 10.53
CA ILE A 331 -20.04 4.72 9.63
C ILE A 331 -21.06 5.14 8.57
N GLN A 332 -22.17 5.77 8.99
CA GLN A 332 -23.18 6.28 8.07
C GLN A 332 -22.57 7.30 7.10
N LYS A 333 -21.81 8.26 7.61
CA LYS A 333 -21.15 9.29 6.80
C LYS A 333 -20.20 8.68 5.76
N ALA A 334 -19.42 7.68 6.15
CA ALA A 334 -18.54 6.98 5.22
C ALA A 334 -19.31 6.29 4.09
N GLY A 335 -20.42 5.61 4.41
CA GLY A 335 -21.32 5.00 3.41
C GLY A 335 -21.95 6.05 2.47
N GLU A 336 -22.36 7.20 3.00
CA GLU A 336 -22.92 8.30 2.19
C GLU A 336 -21.87 8.89 1.24
N VAL A 337 -20.65 9.12 1.72
CA VAL A 337 -19.51 9.56 0.89
C VAL A 337 -19.20 8.55 -0.20
N ALA A 338 -19.10 7.27 0.15
CA ALA A 338 -18.87 6.20 -0.79
C ALA A 338 -19.96 6.13 -1.87
N ALA A 339 -21.23 6.30 -1.49
CA ALA A 339 -22.37 6.34 -2.41
C ALA A 339 -22.45 7.62 -3.26
N GLY A 340 -21.55 8.58 -3.07
CA GLY A 340 -21.57 9.86 -3.81
C GLY A 340 -22.70 10.81 -3.40
N LYS A 341 -23.29 10.61 -2.23
CA LYS A 341 -24.31 11.54 -1.71
C LYS A 341 -23.62 12.82 -1.27
N VAL A 342 -24.07 13.96 -1.81
CA VAL A 342 -23.56 15.27 -1.40
C VAL A 342 -23.98 15.52 0.04
N ILE A 343 -23.04 15.48 0.95
CA ILE A 343 -23.27 15.84 2.34
C ILE A 343 -23.24 17.38 2.39
N LYS A 344 -24.40 18.00 2.58
CA LYS A 344 -24.43 19.43 2.92
C LYS A 344 -23.71 19.62 4.26
N PRO A 345 -22.88 20.67 4.39
CA PRO A 345 -22.10 20.94 5.59
C PRO A 345 -22.97 21.13 6.83
#